data_9ba275708c5e21268d6214013a1b2942
#
_entry.id   9ba275708c5e21268d6214013a1b2942
#
_cell.length_a   1.000
_cell.length_b   1.000
_cell.length_c   1.000
_cell.angle_alpha   90.00
_cell.angle_beta   90.00
_cell.angle_gamma   90.00
#
_symmetry.space_group_name_H-M   'P 1'
#
loop_
_entity.id
_entity.type
_entity.pdbx_description
1 polymer ?
#
loop_
_entity_poly.entity_id
_entity_poly.type
_entity_poly.pdbx_seq_one_letter_code
_entity_poly.pdbx_strand_id
1 'polypeptide(L)'
;MQKQGLSHSSIKKAYEALNGFFRQYVVEQKIVFNPMVGVILPSKSQFNTKQLQVLSGDEMKKFVSVAAEKLKKGECRYRYGYGLIFVLYTGLREGEALALQYKHLDLKNRKVRIEQNLVMVTDGLGNKKRRPLIQRSVKTEAGVREIPLCDIALEAISNHIALYYTGNDEDYVFKTRTGTHLTPHNISKAVNQVFKRAKIDASGMHILRHSFASYLFAKGLEVKYISKILGHSSIQITYDTYVHTDFEQLKQIVTAI
;
A
#
# COMPACT_ATOMS: atom_id res chain seq x y z
N MET A 1 -13.78 -25.04 6.08
CA MET A 1 -13.15 -23.71 5.95
C MET A 1 -13.77 -22.67 6.89
N GLN A 2 -15.08 -22.44 6.89
CA GLN A 2 -15.71 -21.50 7.85
C GLN A 2 -15.50 -21.91 9.31
N LYS A 3 -15.65 -23.21 9.64
CA LYS A 3 -15.35 -23.77 10.97
C LYS A 3 -13.88 -23.64 11.39
N GLN A 4 -12.96 -23.31 10.48
CA GLN A 4 -11.53 -23.12 10.73
C GLN A 4 -11.17 -21.64 10.92
N GLY A 5 -12.13 -20.73 11.01
CA GLY A 5 -11.90 -19.29 11.23
C GLY A 5 -11.28 -18.54 10.03
N LEU A 6 -11.36 -19.08 8.82
CA LEU A 6 -10.86 -18.40 7.62
C LEU A 6 -11.73 -17.19 7.25
N SER A 7 -11.10 -16.12 6.77
CA SER A 7 -11.82 -14.94 6.30
C SER A 7 -12.64 -15.21 5.03
N HIS A 8 -13.70 -14.43 4.81
CA HIS A 8 -14.50 -14.51 3.58
C HIS A 8 -13.62 -14.43 2.32
N SER A 9 -12.65 -13.52 2.27
CA SER A 9 -11.74 -13.37 1.12
C SER A 9 -10.87 -14.61 0.88
N SER A 10 -10.43 -15.30 1.95
CA SER A 10 -9.67 -16.54 1.83
C SER A 10 -10.52 -17.69 1.29
N ILE A 11 -11.77 -17.78 1.75
CA ILE A 11 -12.73 -18.79 1.27
C ILE A 11 -13.05 -18.54 -0.20
N LYS A 12 -13.30 -17.27 -0.58
CA LYS A 12 -13.57 -16.88 -1.98
C LYS A 12 -12.41 -17.22 -2.90
N LYS A 13 -11.17 -16.92 -2.50
CA LYS A 13 -9.96 -17.25 -3.29
C LYS A 13 -9.81 -18.77 -3.48
N ALA A 14 -10.07 -19.57 -2.44
CA ALA A 14 -10.03 -21.03 -2.54
C ALA A 14 -11.10 -21.55 -3.50
N TYR A 15 -12.32 -21.00 -3.41
CA TYR A 15 -13.41 -21.32 -4.34
C TYR A 15 -13.03 -20.97 -5.78
N GLU A 16 -12.53 -19.76 -6.04
CA GLU A 16 -12.15 -19.31 -7.38
C GLU A 16 -11.06 -20.20 -7.99
N ALA A 17 -10.05 -20.58 -7.18
CA ALA A 17 -8.99 -21.48 -7.62
C ALA A 17 -9.53 -22.88 -7.98
N LEU A 18 -10.35 -23.47 -7.11
CA LEU A 18 -10.96 -24.79 -7.36
C LEU A 18 -11.94 -24.75 -8.54
N ASN A 19 -12.77 -23.71 -8.62
CA ASN A 19 -13.72 -23.56 -9.73
C ASN A 19 -13.00 -23.40 -11.08
N GLY A 20 -11.90 -22.62 -11.12
CA GLY A 20 -11.05 -22.49 -12.30
C GLY A 20 -10.42 -23.81 -12.71
N PHE A 21 -9.87 -24.54 -11.75
CA PHE A 21 -9.28 -25.86 -11.96
C PHE A 21 -10.29 -26.86 -12.56
N PHE A 22 -11.42 -27.05 -11.92
CA PHE A 22 -12.42 -28.01 -12.40
C PHE A 22 -13.07 -27.55 -13.73
N ARG A 23 -13.22 -26.25 -13.96
CA ARG A 23 -13.68 -25.73 -15.25
C ARG A 23 -12.74 -26.13 -16.39
N GLN A 24 -11.41 -26.05 -16.14
CA GLN A 24 -10.41 -26.48 -17.11
C GLN A 24 -10.52 -27.98 -17.38
N TYR A 25 -10.75 -28.81 -16.36
CA TYR A 25 -10.92 -30.26 -16.51
C TYR A 25 -12.18 -30.65 -17.28
N VAL A 26 -13.25 -29.87 -17.19
CA VAL A 26 -14.44 -30.05 -18.04
C VAL A 26 -14.12 -29.73 -19.51
N VAL A 27 -13.39 -28.63 -19.76
CA VAL A 27 -12.95 -28.23 -21.11
C VAL A 27 -12.04 -29.30 -21.74
N GLU A 28 -11.16 -29.90 -20.95
CA GLU A 28 -10.27 -30.99 -21.36
C GLU A 28 -10.97 -32.36 -21.41
N GLN A 29 -12.31 -32.40 -21.21
CA GLN A 29 -13.11 -33.65 -21.18
C GLN A 29 -12.63 -34.72 -20.17
N LYS A 30 -11.91 -34.29 -19.15
CA LYS A 30 -11.43 -35.21 -18.07
C LYS A 30 -12.51 -35.51 -17.03
N ILE A 31 -13.50 -34.61 -16.89
CA ILE A 31 -14.70 -34.77 -16.05
C ILE A 31 -15.93 -34.27 -16.80
N VAL A 32 -17.08 -34.83 -16.48
CA VAL A 32 -18.33 -34.51 -17.18
C VAL A 32 -18.93 -33.19 -16.71
N PHE A 33 -18.80 -32.88 -15.41
CA PHE A 33 -19.34 -31.64 -14.85
C PHE A 33 -18.41 -31.05 -13.79
N ASN A 34 -18.52 -29.74 -13.59
CA ASN A 34 -17.74 -29.04 -12.58
C ASN A 34 -18.40 -29.20 -11.19
N PRO A 35 -17.76 -29.89 -10.20
CA PRO A 35 -18.33 -30.11 -8.88
C PRO A 35 -18.50 -28.81 -8.05
N MET A 36 -17.93 -27.70 -8.50
CA MET A 36 -18.10 -26.39 -7.85
C MET A 36 -19.41 -25.68 -8.24
N VAL A 37 -20.14 -26.20 -9.24
CA VAL A 37 -21.47 -25.68 -9.62
C VAL A 37 -22.45 -25.94 -8.47
N GLY A 38 -23.15 -24.91 -8.03
CA GLY A 38 -24.09 -24.98 -6.91
C GLY A 38 -23.46 -24.77 -5.53
N VAL A 39 -22.14 -24.63 -5.42
CA VAL A 39 -21.49 -24.26 -4.14
C VAL A 39 -21.85 -22.82 -3.79
N ILE A 40 -22.59 -22.65 -2.70
CA ILE A 40 -22.98 -21.34 -2.18
C ILE A 40 -21.88 -20.83 -1.23
N LEU A 41 -21.30 -19.69 -1.57
CA LEU A 41 -20.35 -19.02 -0.68
C LEU A 41 -21.09 -18.35 0.48
N PRO A 42 -20.55 -18.41 1.71
CA PRO A 42 -21.13 -17.68 2.83
C PRO A 42 -21.14 -16.17 2.52
N SER A 43 -22.18 -15.47 2.96
CA SER A 43 -22.28 -14.03 2.72
C SER A 43 -21.20 -13.26 3.50
N LYS A 44 -20.75 -12.13 2.94
CA LYS A 44 -19.73 -11.28 3.59
C LYS A 44 -20.18 -10.79 4.98
N SER A 45 -21.50 -10.58 5.18
CA SER A 45 -22.08 -10.16 6.46
C SER A 45 -21.93 -11.17 7.60
N GLN A 46 -21.65 -12.44 7.28
CA GLN A 46 -21.40 -13.49 8.28
C GLN A 46 -19.97 -13.46 8.85
N PHE A 47 -19.14 -12.54 8.37
CA PHE A 47 -17.76 -12.41 8.83
C PHE A 47 -17.56 -11.05 9.48
N ASN A 48 -16.86 -11.03 10.63
CA ASN A 48 -16.40 -9.79 11.20
C ASN A 48 -15.40 -9.14 10.26
N THR A 49 -15.83 -8.13 9.51
CA THR A 49 -14.92 -7.30 8.71
C THR A 49 -14.13 -6.43 9.66
N LYS A 50 -12.80 -6.62 9.71
CA LYS A 50 -11.94 -5.66 10.39
C LYS A 50 -12.19 -4.28 9.80
N GLN A 51 -12.52 -3.32 10.65
CA GLN A 51 -12.59 -1.92 10.22
C GLN A 51 -11.25 -1.50 9.63
N LEU A 52 -11.31 -0.68 8.58
CA LEU A 52 -10.11 -0.12 7.98
C LEU A 52 -9.41 0.74 9.00
N GLN A 53 -8.21 0.36 9.39
CA GLN A 53 -7.40 1.14 10.30
C GLN A 53 -6.72 2.28 9.55
N VAL A 54 -6.90 3.50 10.01
CA VAL A 54 -6.28 4.72 9.50
C VAL A 54 -5.75 5.55 10.65
N LEU A 55 -4.72 6.34 10.41
CA LEU A 55 -4.19 7.27 11.39
C LEU A 55 -5.06 8.53 11.42
N SER A 56 -5.38 9.01 12.59
CA SER A 56 -5.93 10.34 12.79
C SER A 56 -4.90 11.43 12.42
N GLY A 57 -5.35 12.67 12.23
CA GLY A 57 -4.45 13.77 11.92
C GLY A 57 -3.33 13.97 12.96
N ASP A 58 -3.63 13.75 14.23
CA ASP A 58 -2.63 13.86 15.31
C ASP A 58 -1.68 12.65 15.33
N GLU A 59 -2.16 11.46 15.01
CA GLU A 59 -1.29 10.29 14.84
C GLU A 59 -0.37 10.43 13.64
N MET A 60 -0.83 11.02 12.53
CA MET A 60 0.03 11.35 11.38
C MET A 60 1.13 12.33 11.79
N LYS A 61 0.81 13.40 12.54
CA LYS A 61 1.83 14.34 13.07
C LYS A 61 2.82 13.65 13.99
N LYS A 62 2.36 12.80 14.92
CA LYS A 62 3.22 12.00 15.80
C LYS A 62 4.13 11.06 15.01
N PHE A 63 3.59 10.39 13.99
CA PHE A 63 4.36 9.53 13.11
C PHE A 63 5.49 10.31 12.42
N VAL A 64 5.19 11.47 11.83
CA VAL A 64 6.17 12.36 11.17
C VAL A 64 7.26 12.78 12.15
N SER A 65 6.88 13.28 13.32
CA SER A 65 7.84 13.72 14.34
C SER A 65 8.79 12.60 14.76
N VAL A 66 8.27 11.39 15.01
CA VAL A 66 9.09 10.25 15.39
C VAL A 66 9.94 9.73 14.23
N ALA A 67 9.38 9.66 13.02
CA ALA A 67 10.11 9.19 11.84
C ALA A 67 11.31 10.11 11.49
N ALA A 68 11.17 11.42 11.72
CA ALA A 68 12.22 12.41 11.51
C ALA A 68 13.17 12.58 12.74
N GLU A 69 12.99 11.81 13.83
CA GLU A 69 13.77 11.94 15.05
C GLU A 69 15.27 11.78 14.78
N LYS A 70 16.06 12.71 15.29
CA LYS A 70 17.53 12.68 15.23
C LYS A 70 18.11 12.19 16.56
N LEU A 71 19.24 11.48 16.47
CA LEU A 71 20.05 11.12 17.62
C LEU A 71 20.87 12.33 18.11
N LYS A 72 21.46 12.23 19.31
CA LYS A 72 22.30 13.31 19.90
C LYS A 72 23.41 13.79 18.97
N LYS A 73 23.93 12.92 18.09
CA LYS A 73 24.97 13.24 17.09
C LYS A 73 24.42 13.83 15.79
N GLY A 74 23.13 14.11 15.69
CA GLY A 74 22.48 14.65 14.48
C GLY A 74 22.09 13.61 13.42
N GLU A 75 22.48 12.36 13.59
CA GLU A 75 22.10 11.26 12.69
C GLU A 75 20.61 10.92 12.84
N CYS A 76 19.97 10.51 11.74
CA CYS A 76 18.60 10.03 11.79
C CYS A 76 18.50 8.74 12.61
N ARG A 77 17.57 8.69 13.57
CA ARG A 77 17.28 7.47 14.33
C ARG A 77 16.83 6.34 13.43
N TYR A 78 16.00 6.65 12.44
CA TYR A 78 15.45 5.70 11.50
C TYR A 78 15.97 5.99 10.09
N ARG A 79 16.78 5.06 9.55
CA ARG A 79 17.35 5.18 8.20
C ARG A 79 16.30 5.50 7.14
N TYR A 80 15.11 4.90 7.26
CA TYR A 80 14.04 5.10 6.29
C TYR A 80 13.00 6.12 6.73
N GLY A 81 13.22 6.83 7.84
CA GLY A 81 12.22 7.71 8.45
C GLY A 81 11.66 8.74 7.48
N TYR A 82 12.51 9.50 6.80
CA TYR A 82 12.08 10.46 5.79
C TYR A 82 11.39 9.81 4.59
N GLY A 83 11.88 8.64 4.14
CA GLY A 83 11.22 7.86 3.10
C GLY A 83 9.82 7.39 3.52
N LEU A 84 9.63 6.99 4.79
CA LEU A 84 8.32 6.61 5.32
C LEU A 84 7.36 7.81 5.40
N ILE A 85 7.86 9.01 5.73
CA ILE A 85 7.06 10.25 5.67
C ILE A 85 6.63 10.53 4.23
N PHE A 86 7.55 10.37 3.27
CA PHE A 86 7.23 10.50 1.85
C PHE A 86 6.13 9.52 1.43
N VAL A 87 6.20 8.25 1.84
CA VAL A 87 5.16 7.25 1.54
C VAL A 87 3.83 7.62 2.18
N LEU A 88 3.83 8.13 3.41
CA LEU A 88 2.62 8.60 4.09
C LEU A 88 1.89 9.70 3.30
N TYR A 89 2.63 10.63 2.69
CA TYR A 89 2.05 11.77 1.97
C TYR A 89 2.00 11.61 0.44
N THR A 90 2.29 10.42 -0.07
CA THR A 90 2.11 10.06 -1.49
C THR A 90 1.16 8.88 -1.68
N GLY A 91 0.88 8.13 -0.62
CA GLY A 91 0.00 6.96 -0.66
C GLY A 91 0.51 5.81 -1.52
N LEU A 92 1.82 5.71 -1.74
CA LEU A 92 2.44 4.61 -2.49
C LEU A 92 2.08 3.25 -1.91
N ARG A 93 1.87 2.25 -2.79
CA ARG A 93 1.85 0.86 -2.36
C ARG A 93 3.25 0.43 -1.89
N GLU A 94 3.31 -0.52 -0.98
CA GLU A 94 4.59 -1.04 -0.46
C GLU A 94 5.55 -1.42 -1.59
N GLY A 95 5.09 -2.18 -2.58
CA GLY A 95 5.92 -2.58 -3.72
C GLY A 95 6.31 -1.44 -4.65
N GLU A 96 5.47 -0.42 -4.81
CA GLU A 96 5.79 0.81 -5.58
C GLU A 96 6.89 1.61 -4.86
N ALA A 97 6.77 1.78 -3.55
CA ALA A 97 7.80 2.45 -2.74
C ALA A 97 9.15 1.71 -2.84
N LEU A 98 9.14 0.37 -2.74
CA LEU A 98 10.35 -0.45 -2.81
C LEU A 98 10.99 -0.50 -4.21
N ALA A 99 10.22 -0.22 -5.27
CA ALA A 99 10.70 -0.13 -6.64
C ALA A 99 11.05 1.29 -7.08
N LEU A 100 10.83 2.29 -6.22
CA LEU A 100 11.07 3.69 -6.56
C LEU A 100 12.56 3.99 -6.69
N GLN A 101 12.95 4.54 -7.84
CA GLN A 101 14.31 5.01 -8.11
C GLN A 101 14.37 6.54 -8.09
N TYR A 102 15.55 7.11 -7.88
CA TYR A 102 15.73 8.57 -7.83
C TYR A 102 15.34 9.26 -9.13
N LYS A 103 15.57 8.63 -10.31
CA LYS A 103 15.15 9.14 -11.61
C LYS A 103 13.64 9.39 -11.77
N HIS A 104 12.83 8.79 -10.93
CA HIS A 104 11.38 8.98 -10.95
C HIS A 104 10.93 10.24 -10.19
N LEU A 105 11.86 10.91 -9.49
CA LEU A 105 11.59 12.09 -8.68
C LEU A 105 11.84 13.35 -9.50
N ASP A 106 10.81 14.10 -9.81
CA ASP A 106 10.91 15.43 -10.42
C ASP A 106 10.59 16.49 -9.35
N LEU A 107 11.62 16.83 -8.57
CA LEU A 107 11.46 17.77 -7.46
C LEU A 107 11.18 19.18 -7.94
N LYS A 108 11.70 19.57 -9.10
CA LYS A 108 11.49 20.90 -9.72
C LYS A 108 10.02 21.10 -10.05
N ASN A 109 9.37 20.09 -10.64
CA ASN A 109 7.96 20.12 -10.98
C ASN A 109 7.07 19.50 -9.89
N ARG A 110 7.65 19.19 -8.71
CA ARG A 110 6.94 18.71 -7.53
C ARG A 110 6.08 17.48 -7.83
N LYS A 111 6.64 16.48 -8.47
CA LYS A 111 5.94 15.24 -8.81
C LYS A 111 6.84 14.01 -8.72
N VAL A 112 6.21 12.86 -8.54
CA VAL A 112 6.85 11.55 -8.63
C VAL A 112 6.12 10.69 -9.63
N ARG A 113 6.86 10.00 -10.49
CA ARG A 113 6.34 9.06 -11.47
C ARG A 113 6.39 7.64 -10.92
N ILE A 114 5.27 6.96 -10.94
CA ILE A 114 5.15 5.57 -10.52
C ILE A 114 4.93 4.72 -11.76
N GLU A 115 5.87 3.79 -12.02
CA GLU A 115 5.81 2.90 -13.19
C GLU A 115 6.32 1.49 -12.90
N GLN A 116 6.77 1.25 -11.66
CA GLN A 116 7.35 -0.03 -11.26
C GLN A 116 6.77 -0.50 -9.92
N ASN A 117 6.80 -1.81 -9.73
CA ASN A 117 6.36 -2.46 -8.51
C ASN A 117 7.28 -3.64 -8.18
N LEU A 118 7.72 -3.74 -6.94
CA LEU A 118 8.47 -4.87 -6.44
C LEU A 118 7.50 -5.95 -5.95
N VAL A 119 7.64 -7.16 -6.47
CA VAL A 119 6.92 -8.34 -6.03
C VAL A 119 7.88 -9.42 -5.54
N MET A 120 7.42 -10.23 -4.61
CA MET A 120 8.19 -11.39 -4.14
C MET A 120 7.72 -12.64 -4.87
N VAL A 121 8.58 -13.21 -5.69
CA VAL A 121 8.28 -14.42 -6.48
C VAL A 121 8.98 -15.64 -5.90
N THR A 122 8.36 -16.80 -6.06
CA THR A 122 8.95 -18.13 -5.76
C THR A 122 9.33 -18.80 -7.06
N ASP A 123 10.37 -19.63 -7.03
CA ASP A 123 10.90 -20.29 -8.23
C ASP A 123 10.00 -21.42 -8.79
N GLY A 124 8.81 -21.63 -8.23
CA GLY A 124 7.82 -22.62 -8.73
C GLY A 124 8.19 -24.12 -8.51
N LEU A 125 9.43 -24.40 -8.15
CA LEU A 125 10.00 -25.75 -8.00
C LEU A 125 10.04 -26.25 -6.54
N GLY A 126 9.06 -25.85 -5.71
CA GLY A 126 9.01 -26.26 -4.31
C GLY A 126 9.97 -25.51 -3.38
N ASN A 127 10.82 -24.65 -3.89
CA ASN A 127 11.70 -23.80 -3.10
C ASN A 127 10.89 -22.71 -2.40
N LYS A 128 10.89 -22.72 -1.07
CA LYS A 128 10.24 -21.68 -0.24
C LYS A 128 10.96 -20.33 -0.27
N LYS A 129 12.13 -20.22 -0.92
CA LYS A 129 12.87 -18.96 -1.01
C LYS A 129 12.18 -18.02 -2.00
N ARG A 130 11.77 -16.86 -1.49
CA ARG A 130 11.21 -15.77 -2.30
C ARG A 130 12.33 -14.82 -2.69
N ARG A 131 12.35 -14.41 -3.94
CA ARG A 131 13.27 -13.36 -4.45
C ARG A 131 12.49 -12.12 -4.88
N PRO A 132 13.06 -10.91 -4.73
CA PRO A 132 12.46 -9.70 -5.26
C PRO A 132 12.52 -9.71 -6.80
N LEU A 133 11.44 -9.31 -7.43
CA LEU A 133 11.34 -9.08 -8.86
C LEU A 133 10.70 -7.72 -9.08
N ILE A 134 11.39 -6.87 -9.85
CA ILE A 134 10.83 -5.59 -10.30
C ILE A 134 9.98 -5.87 -11.54
N GLN A 135 8.72 -5.51 -11.47
CA GLN A 135 7.80 -5.55 -12.59
C GLN A 135 7.44 -4.12 -12.99
N ARG A 136 7.49 -3.82 -14.28
CA ARG A 136 6.83 -2.61 -14.77
C ARG A 136 5.33 -2.74 -14.51
N SER A 137 4.69 -1.67 -14.09
CA SER A 137 3.24 -1.62 -13.79
C SER A 137 2.38 -1.71 -15.07
N VAL A 138 2.70 -2.61 -15.98
CA VAL A 138 2.25 -2.62 -17.38
C VAL A 138 0.93 -3.38 -17.60
N LYS A 139 0.24 -3.84 -16.55
CA LYS A 139 -1.05 -4.55 -16.78
C LYS A 139 -2.23 -3.62 -17.06
N THR A 140 -2.13 -2.32 -16.73
CA THR A 140 -3.16 -1.32 -17.05
C THR A 140 -2.50 0.06 -17.15
N GLU A 141 -2.97 0.94 -18.01
CA GLU A 141 -2.58 2.37 -18.07
C GLU A 141 -2.71 3.06 -16.70
N ALA A 142 -3.63 2.60 -15.87
CA ALA A 142 -3.80 3.07 -14.49
C ALA A 142 -2.61 2.76 -13.56
N GLY A 143 -1.70 1.87 -13.95
CA GLY A 143 -0.49 1.53 -13.18
C GLY A 143 0.62 2.57 -13.30
N VAL A 144 0.72 3.26 -14.43
CA VAL A 144 1.68 4.36 -14.64
C VAL A 144 0.96 5.67 -14.33
N ARG A 145 1.46 6.39 -13.35
CA ARG A 145 0.86 7.66 -12.92
C ARG A 145 1.88 8.62 -12.35
N GLU A 146 1.56 9.89 -12.38
CA GLU A 146 2.28 10.93 -11.67
C GLU A 146 1.48 11.36 -10.43
N ILE A 147 2.18 11.51 -9.32
CA ILE A 147 1.61 11.98 -8.05
C ILE A 147 2.23 13.35 -7.74
N PRO A 148 1.42 14.40 -7.56
CA PRO A 148 1.91 15.70 -7.12
C PRO A 148 2.41 15.60 -5.66
N LEU A 149 3.49 16.32 -5.35
CA LEU A 149 4.12 16.33 -4.04
C LEU A 149 3.68 17.59 -3.27
N CYS A 150 3.04 17.37 -2.11
CA CYS A 150 2.82 18.43 -1.12
C CYS A 150 4.15 18.82 -0.44
N ASP A 151 4.15 19.95 0.28
CA ASP A 151 5.37 20.47 0.93
C ASP A 151 6.03 19.44 1.86
N ILE A 152 5.24 18.73 2.67
CA ILE A 152 5.74 17.70 3.61
C ILE A 152 6.41 16.56 2.85
N ALA A 153 5.82 16.10 1.76
CA ALA A 153 6.38 15.02 0.94
C ALA A 153 7.68 15.49 0.26
N LEU A 154 7.69 16.71 -0.27
CA LEU A 154 8.86 17.31 -0.92
C LEU A 154 10.01 17.49 0.06
N GLU A 155 9.75 18.05 1.23
CA GLU A 155 10.75 18.20 2.29
C GLU A 155 11.30 16.85 2.74
N ALA A 156 10.43 15.89 2.98
CA ALA A 156 10.85 14.56 3.42
C ALA A 156 11.74 13.88 2.38
N ILE A 157 11.37 13.89 1.09
CA ILE A 157 12.20 13.24 0.07
C ILE A 157 13.51 14.00 -0.16
N SER A 158 13.52 15.33 -0.06
CA SER A 158 14.73 16.14 -0.15
C SER A 158 15.70 15.82 0.97
N ASN A 159 15.22 15.69 2.21
CA ASN A 159 16.04 15.27 3.36
C ASN A 159 16.57 13.84 3.18
N HIS A 160 15.76 12.94 2.61
CA HIS A 160 16.20 11.58 2.31
C HIS A 160 17.32 11.55 1.26
N ILE A 161 17.17 12.32 0.17
CA ILE A 161 18.18 12.48 -0.88
C ILE A 161 19.49 13.03 -0.28
N ALA A 162 19.42 14.10 0.51
CA ALA A 162 20.62 14.70 1.12
C ALA A 162 21.42 13.71 1.98
N LEU A 163 20.78 12.69 2.54
CA LEU A 163 21.43 11.70 3.40
C LEU A 163 21.90 10.43 2.67
N TYR A 164 21.21 10.02 1.60
CA TYR A 164 21.36 8.66 1.07
C TYR A 164 21.54 8.58 -0.44
N TYR A 165 21.41 9.69 -1.16
CA TYR A 165 21.67 9.72 -2.60
C TYR A 165 23.19 9.64 -2.88
N THR A 166 23.57 8.79 -3.81
CA THR A 166 24.97 8.50 -4.13
C THR A 166 25.42 9.05 -5.48
N GLY A 167 24.59 9.90 -6.13
CA GLY A 167 24.87 10.42 -7.46
C GLY A 167 24.39 9.54 -8.58
N ASN A 168 23.72 8.40 -8.30
CA ASN A 168 23.20 7.50 -9.31
C ASN A 168 21.66 7.50 -9.30
N ASP A 169 21.05 8.04 -10.32
CA ASP A 169 19.59 8.14 -10.46
C ASP A 169 18.90 6.78 -10.65
N GLU A 170 19.62 5.75 -11.06
CA GLU A 170 19.10 4.38 -11.17
C GLU A 170 19.02 3.66 -9.81
N ASP A 171 19.59 4.24 -8.76
CA ASP A 171 19.52 3.67 -7.42
C ASP A 171 18.10 3.77 -6.85
N TYR A 172 17.76 2.76 -6.04
CA TYR A 172 16.48 2.73 -5.33
C TYR A 172 16.49 3.67 -4.13
N VAL A 173 15.39 4.40 -3.93
CA VAL A 173 15.18 5.27 -2.76
C VAL A 173 15.24 4.42 -1.47
N PHE A 174 14.63 3.22 -1.49
CA PHE A 174 14.68 2.26 -0.39
C PHE A 174 15.68 1.14 -0.69
N LYS A 175 16.94 1.34 -0.34
CA LYS A 175 17.99 0.33 -0.48
C LYS A 175 18.63 0.01 0.88
N THR A 176 19.17 -1.21 1.01
CA THR A 176 19.97 -1.63 2.18
C THR A 176 21.27 -0.84 2.25
N ARG A 177 22.04 -1.00 3.33
CA ARG A 177 23.38 -0.40 3.44
C ARG A 177 24.36 -0.92 2.38
N THR A 178 24.11 -2.13 1.88
CA THR A 178 24.94 -2.77 0.82
C THR A 178 24.44 -2.47 -0.60
N GLY A 179 23.47 -1.57 -0.75
CA GLY A 179 22.94 -1.17 -2.07
C GLY A 179 21.90 -2.13 -2.67
N THR A 180 21.56 -3.24 -1.99
CA THR A 180 20.58 -4.20 -2.47
C THR A 180 19.14 -3.75 -2.20
N HIS A 181 18.16 -4.38 -2.87
CA HIS A 181 16.73 -4.13 -2.66
C HIS A 181 16.33 -4.34 -1.19
N LEU A 182 15.56 -3.41 -0.67
CA LEU A 182 14.89 -3.61 0.59
C LEU A 182 13.67 -4.53 0.37
N THR A 183 13.49 -5.49 1.28
CA THR A 183 12.35 -6.44 1.17
C THR A 183 11.09 -5.87 1.87
N PRO A 184 9.88 -6.33 1.48
CA PRO A 184 8.65 -5.99 2.19
C PRO A 184 8.71 -6.26 3.70
N HIS A 185 9.34 -7.35 4.11
CA HIS A 185 9.53 -7.64 5.54
C HIS A 185 10.36 -6.56 6.25
N ASN A 186 11.45 -6.11 5.63
CA ASN A 186 12.35 -5.14 6.25
C ASN A 186 11.73 -3.75 6.35
N ILE A 187 10.99 -3.29 5.33
CA ILE A 187 10.31 -1.99 5.38
C ILE A 187 9.14 -2.02 6.36
N SER A 188 8.36 -3.12 6.40
CA SER A 188 7.31 -3.30 7.39
C SER A 188 7.86 -3.31 8.83
N LYS A 189 9.04 -3.92 9.05
CA LYS A 189 9.72 -3.85 10.34
C LYS A 189 10.11 -2.40 10.70
N ALA A 190 10.63 -1.64 9.73
CA ALA A 190 11.02 -0.25 9.95
C ALA A 190 9.82 0.64 10.31
N VAL A 191 8.71 0.53 9.58
CA VAL A 191 7.49 1.30 9.89
C VAL A 191 6.90 0.95 11.26
N ASN A 192 6.91 -0.35 11.61
CA ASN A 192 6.40 -0.81 12.91
C ASN A 192 7.26 -0.30 14.09
N GLN A 193 8.57 -0.11 13.89
CA GLN A 193 9.43 0.54 14.90
C GLN A 193 9.02 2.00 15.14
N VAL A 194 8.67 2.74 14.07
CA VAL A 194 8.18 4.12 14.18
C VAL A 194 6.82 4.13 14.90
N PHE A 195 5.87 3.28 14.51
CA PHE A 195 4.57 3.17 15.20
C PHE A 195 4.71 2.89 16.69
N LYS A 196 5.53 1.88 17.03
CA LYS A 196 5.79 1.53 18.43
C LYS A 196 6.34 2.71 19.23
N ARG A 197 7.31 3.44 18.67
CA ARG A 197 7.91 4.62 19.32
C ARG A 197 6.93 5.78 19.45
N ALA A 198 6.09 5.99 18.44
CA ALA A 198 5.03 7.00 18.43
C ALA A 198 3.85 6.63 19.35
N LYS A 199 3.84 5.42 19.93
CA LYS A 199 2.72 4.86 20.70
C LYS A 199 1.41 4.84 19.88
N ILE A 200 1.52 4.48 18.61
CA ILE A 200 0.40 4.32 17.68
C ILE A 200 0.14 2.81 17.57
N ASP A 201 -1.09 2.38 17.87
CA ASP A 201 -1.51 0.98 17.70
C ASP A 201 -1.85 0.70 16.24
N ALA A 202 -0.81 0.56 15.43
CA ALA A 202 -0.90 0.34 14.00
C ALA A 202 0.25 -0.55 13.52
N SER A 203 0.08 -1.21 12.37
CA SER A 203 1.14 -2.04 11.80
C SER A 203 1.06 -2.14 10.27
N GLY A 204 2.25 -2.16 9.63
CA GLY A 204 2.41 -2.37 8.20
C GLY A 204 2.27 -1.09 7.35
N MET A 205 2.81 -1.18 6.14
CA MET A 205 2.88 -0.04 5.20
C MET A 205 1.51 0.39 4.66
N HIS A 206 0.54 -0.53 4.59
CA HIS A 206 -0.79 -0.23 4.02
C HIS A 206 -1.55 0.84 4.81
N ILE A 207 -1.31 0.93 6.13
CA ILE A 207 -1.93 1.95 6.98
C ILE A 207 -1.52 3.35 6.53
N LEU A 208 -0.26 3.58 6.15
CA LEU A 208 0.20 4.88 5.65
C LEU A 208 -0.61 5.31 4.42
N ARG A 209 -0.80 4.39 3.47
CA ARG A 209 -1.60 4.64 2.27
C ARG A 209 -3.08 4.89 2.57
N HIS A 210 -3.67 4.10 3.46
CA HIS A 210 -5.06 4.28 3.87
C HIS A 210 -5.27 5.61 4.60
N SER A 211 -4.33 5.98 5.45
CA SER A 211 -4.35 7.28 6.16
C SER A 211 -4.26 8.45 5.20
N PHE A 212 -3.39 8.37 4.19
CA PHE A 212 -3.29 9.41 3.17
C PHE A 212 -4.59 9.57 2.38
N ALA A 213 -5.19 8.48 1.95
CA ALA A 213 -6.46 8.53 1.23
C ALA A 213 -7.60 9.11 2.08
N SER A 214 -7.71 8.69 3.34
CA SER A 214 -8.69 9.24 4.29
C SER A 214 -8.43 10.72 4.58
N TYR A 215 -7.16 11.12 4.68
CA TYR A 215 -6.78 12.52 4.85
C TYR A 215 -7.21 13.37 3.64
N LEU A 216 -6.96 12.91 2.40
CA LEU A 216 -7.40 13.61 1.19
C LEU A 216 -8.92 13.71 1.12
N PHE A 217 -9.63 12.65 1.47
CA PHE A 217 -11.07 12.62 1.51
C PHE A 217 -11.62 13.63 2.53
N ALA A 218 -11.07 13.65 3.75
CA ALA A 218 -11.43 14.61 4.79
C ALA A 218 -11.11 16.08 4.42
N LYS A 219 -10.18 16.29 3.47
CA LYS A 219 -9.89 17.60 2.89
C LYS A 219 -10.84 18.00 1.74
N GLY A 220 -11.84 17.16 1.44
CA GLY A 220 -12.85 17.41 0.41
C GLY A 220 -12.41 17.07 -1.02
N LEU A 221 -11.32 16.31 -1.20
CA LEU A 221 -10.92 15.87 -2.53
C LEU A 221 -11.90 14.80 -3.04
N GLU A 222 -12.40 14.95 -4.25
CA GLU A 222 -13.33 14.01 -4.86
C GLU A 222 -12.71 12.62 -5.01
N VAL A 223 -13.51 11.58 -4.78
CA VAL A 223 -13.09 10.15 -4.81
C VAL A 223 -12.40 9.77 -6.13
N LYS A 224 -12.81 10.36 -7.26
CA LYS A 224 -12.18 10.11 -8.57
C LYS A 224 -10.70 10.53 -8.61
N TYR A 225 -10.36 11.67 -7.99
CA TYR A 225 -8.96 12.15 -7.94
C TYR A 225 -8.14 11.34 -6.95
N ILE A 226 -8.72 10.98 -5.81
CA ILE A 226 -8.08 10.06 -4.84
C ILE A 226 -7.76 8.73 -5.51
N SER A 227 -8.73 8.15 -6.23
CA SER A 227 -8.56 6.90 -6.98
C SER A 227 -7.41 7.00 -8.00
N LYS A 228 -7.33 8.12 -8.74
CA LYS A 228 -6.26 8.38 -9.72
C LYS A 228 -4.88 8.50 -9.05
N ILE A 229 -4.77 9.26 -7.96
CA ILE A 229 -3.52 9.42 -7.19
C ILE A 229 -3.05 8.06 -6.66
N LEU A 230 -3.98 7.28 -6.10
CA LEU A 230 -3.67 5.95 -5.57
C LEU A 230 -3.41 4.91 -6.67
N GLY A 231 -3.87 5.12 -7.90
CA GLY A 231 -3.78 4.13 -8.99
C GLY A 231 -4.63 2.90 -8.71
N HIS A 232 -5.88 3.10 -8.31
CA HIS A 232 -6.85 2.03 -8.23
C HIS A 232 -7.39 1.73 -9.63
N SER A 233 -7.57 0.45 -9.96
CA SER A 233 -8.12 0.01 -11.25
C SER A 233 -9.61 0.36 -11.43
N SER A 234 -10.29 0.68 -10.35
CA SER A 234 -11.69 1.11 -10.32
C SER A 234 -11.92 2.14 -9.21
N ILE A 235 -12.70 3.17 -9.50
CA ILE A 235 -13.16 4.16 -8.52
C ILE A 235 -13.95 3.48 -7.40
N GLN A 236 -14.67 2.39 -7.72
CA GLN A 236 -15.44 1.60 -6.76
C GLN A 236 -14.59 1.10 -5.59
N ILE A 237 -13.32 0.73 -5.83
CA ILE A 237 -12.39 0.31 -4.76
C ILE A 237 -12.17 1.44 -3.75
N THR A 238 -12.00 2.67 -4.24
CA THR A 238 -11.84 3.85 -3.38
C THR A 238 -13.14 4.17 -2.65
N TYR A 239 -14.24 4.13 -3.36
CA TYR A 239 -15.58 4.38 -2.82
C TYR A 239 -15.91 3.40 -1.70
N ASP A 240 -15.83 2.09 -1.96
CA ASP A 240 -16.12 1.03 -0.97
C ASP A 240 -15.21 1.09 0.25
N THR A 241 -13.99 1.63 0.07
CA THR A 241 -13.01 1.68 1.15
C THR A 241 -13.20 2.89 2.05
N TYR A 242 -13.56 4.06 1.51
CA TYR A 242 -13.51 5.33 2.23
C TYR A 242 -14.87 6.00 2.45
N VAL A 243 -15.86 5.75 1.61
CA VAL A 243 -17.18 6.42 1.73
C VAL A 243 -18.04 5.83 2.86
N HIS A 244 -17.82 4.57 3.23
CA HIS A 244 -18.55 3.97 4.36
C HIS A 244 -18.09 4.48 5.74
N THR A 245 -17.01 5.24 5.82
CA THR A 245 -16.47 5.78 7.09
C THR A 245 -17.12 7.11 7.52
N ASP A 246 -18.03 7.66 6.71
CA ASP A 246 -18.37 9.09 6.86
C ASP A 246 -19.85 9.40 7.15
N PHE A 247 -20.59 8.46 7.74
CA PHE A 247 -21.97 8.75 8.19
C PHE A 247 -22.03 9.91 9.21
N GLU A 248 -21.00 10.09 10.03
CA GLU A 248 -20.92 11.21 10.99
C GLU A 248 -20.66 12.56 10.31
N GLN A 249 -19.90 12.61 9.19
CA GLN A 249 -19.76 13.83 8.40
C GLN A 249 -21.06 14.15 7.62
N LEU A 250 -21.70 13.14 7.05
CA LEU A 250 -23.01 13.32 6.41
C LEU A 250 -24.04 13.86 7.41
N LYS A 251 -24.03 13.35 8.63
CA LYS A 251 -24.91 13.82 9.72
C LYS A 251 -24.63 15.29 10.07
N GLN A 252 -23.37 15.69 10.15
CA GLN A 252 -22.99 17.10 10.39
C GLN A 252 -23.43 18.03 9.25
N ILE A 253 -23.30 17.59 7.98
CA ILE A 253 -23.74 18.36 6.83
C ILE A 253 -25.25 18.50 6.80
N VAL A 254 -25.99 17.41 7.02
CA VAL A 254 -27.46 17.41 6.99
C VAL A 254 -28.06 18.17 8.19
N THR A 255 -27.41 18.16 9.34
CA THR A 255 -27.87 18.94 10.51
C THR A 255 -27.49 20.42 10.46
N ALA A 256 -26.68 20.86 9.47
CA ALA A 256 -26.33 22.26 9.24
C ALA A 256 -27.23 22.96 8.19
N ILE A 257 -28.21 22.22 7.64
CA ILE A 257 -29.27 22.75 6.76
C ILE A 257 -30.49 23.09 7.59
#